data_7f15af5fbb7abe07016b571d3ae1a0b1
#
_entry.id   7f15af5fbb7abe07016b571d3ae1a0b1
#
_cell.length_a   1.000
_cell.length_b   1.000
_cell.length_c   1.000
_cell.angle_alpha   90.00
_cell.angle_beta   90.00
_cell.angle_gamma   90.00
#
_symmetry.space_group_name_H-M   'P 1'
#
loop_
_entity.id
_entity.type
_entity.pdbx_description
1 polymer ?
#
loop_
_entity_poly.entity_id
_entity_poly.type
_entity_poly.pdbx_seq_one_letter_code
_entity_poly.pdbx_strand_id
1 'polypeptide(L)'
;MTRPRVIVSVHGGLVQDVFCSVPGVRVLVVDWDVEGSFPGEPGIVDVPLVTGRCQACVTDTAAESLDGLSGTDVEAAINAAYQQGVLDDEYPLERQIP
;
A
#
# COMPACT_ATOMS: atom_id res chain seq x y z
N MET A 1 -4.40 10.13 21.48
CA MET A 1 -4.27 8.84 20.79
C MET A 1 -4.11 9.07 19.29
N THR A 2 -3.11 8.47 18.72
CA THR A 2 -2.82 8.66 17.31
C THR A 2 -3.55 7.63 16.47
N ARG A 3 -4.17 8.06 15.38
CA ARG A 3 -4.81 7.12 14.48
C ARG A 3 -3.75 6.39 13.67
N PRO A 4 -3.92 5.09 13.46
CA PRO A 4 -3.00 4.36 12.60
C PRO A 4 -3.08 4.89 11.17
N ARG A 5 -1.95 4.87 10.50
CA ARG A 5 -1.88 5.26 9.11
C ARG A 5 -1.21 4.18 8.32
N VAL A 6 -1.74 3.94 7.15
CA VAL A 6 -1.16 2.99 6.21
C VAL A 6 -0.98 3.72 4.89
N ILE A 7 0.22 3.62 4.34
CA ILE A 7 0.54 4.23 3.06
C ILE A 7 0.92 3.11 2.12
N VAL A 8 0.26 3.07 0.98
CA VAL A 8 0.51 2.05 -0.04
C VAL A 8 1.02 2.76 -1.28
N SER A 9 2.21 2.37 -1.73
CA SER A 9 2.80 2.92 -2.93
C SER A 9 2.59 1.93 -4.07
N VAL A 10 1.95 2.40 -5.14
CA VAL A 10 1.64 1.57 -6.31
C VAL A 10 2.37 2.16 -7.50
N HIS A 11 3.07 1.32 -8.24
CA HIS A 11 3.78 1.75 -9.42
C HIS A 11 3.60 0.68 -10.51
N GLY A 12 3.15 1.11 -11.67
CA GLY A 12 2.93 0.17 -12.77
C GLY A 12 1.91 -0.90 -12.45
N GLY A 13 0.92 -0.57 -11.61
CA GLY A 13 -0.10 -1.53 -11.20
C GLY A 13 0.34 -2.50 -10.12
N LEU A 14 1.55 -2.32 -9.59
CA LEU A 14 2.08 -3.20 -8.55
C LEU A 14 2.30 -2.42 -7.27
N VAL A 15 1.99 -3.06 -6.15
CA VAL A 15 2.29 -2.49 -4.84
C VAL A 15 3.79 -2.61 -4.63
N GLN A 16 4.46 -1.48 -4.49
CA GLN A 16 5.90 -1.43 -4.32
C GLN A 16 6.29 -1.43 -2.85
N ASP A 17 5.58 -0.64 -2.07
CA ASP A 17 5.91 -0.47 -0.66
C ASP A 17 4.65 -0.25 0.14
N VAL A 18 4.69 -0.68 1.39
CA VAL A 18 3.63 -0.42 2.36
C VAL A 18 4.30 0.10 3.62
N PHE A 19 3.82 1.24 4.09
CA PHE A 19 4.33 1.86 5.32
C PHE A 19 3.18 1.99 6.31
N CYS A 20 3.48 1.84 7.58
CA CYS A 20 2.46 1.95 8.61
C CYS A 20 3.02 2.64 9.84
N SER A 21 2.19 3.46 10.49
CA SER A 21 2.59 4.12 11.72
C SER A 21 2.74 3.12 12.86
N VAL A 22 2.18 1.93 12.72
CA VAL A 22 2.35 0.85 13.69
C VAL A 22 3.30 -0.16 13.07
N PRO A 23 4.54 -0.29 13.59
CA PRO A 23 5.52 -1.20 13.00
C PRO A 23 5.08 -2.66 13.10
N GLY A 24 5.46 -3.44 12.12
CA GLY A 24 5.24 -4.88 12.15
C GLY A 24 3.86 -5.34 11.76
N VAL A 25 3.00 -4.43 11.35
CA VAL A 25 1.66 -4.81 10.89
C VAL A 25 1.79 -5.60 9.60
N ARG A 26 1.09 -6.73 9.54
CA ARG A 26 1.04 -7.55 8.33
C ARG A 26 -0.08 -7.05 7.45
N VAL A 27 0.21 -6.92 6.17
CA VAL A 27 -0.75 -6.39 5.21
C VAL A 27 -0.96 -7.43 4.12
N LEU A 28 -2.21 -7.76 3.88
CA LEU A 28 -2.58 -8.66 2.78
C LEU A 28 -2.99 -7.79 1.61
N VAL A 29 -2.38 -8.03 0.47
CA VAL A 29 -2.72 -7.31 -0.75
C VAL A 29 -3.43 -8.28 -1.67
N VAL A 30 -4.63 -7.91 -2.10
CA VAL A 30 -5.39 -8.69 -3.07
C VAL A 30 -5.42 -7.89 -4.36
N ASP A 31 -4.74 -8.41 -5.37
CA ASP A 31 -4.62 -7.73 -6.65
C ASP A 31 -5.44 -8.51 -7.66
N TRP A 32 -6.49 -7.87 -8.16
CA TRP A 32 -7.40 -8.50 -9.10
C TRP A 32 -6.91 -8.40 -10.55
N ASP A 33 -5.87 -7.61 -10.77
CA ASP A 33 -5.31 -7.43 -12.10
C ASP A 33 -4.18 -8.41 -12.30
N VAL A 34 -4.53 -9.59 -12.76
CA VAL A 34 -3.56 -10.67 -12.94
C VAL A 34 -3.30 -10.95 -14.42
N GLU A 35 -3.71 -10.06 -15.31
CA GLU A 35 -3.40 -10.18 -16.71
C GLU A 35 -1.89 -10.17 -16.91
N GLY A 36 -1.41 -11.10 -17.72
CA GLY A 36 0.02 -11.19 -17.94
C GLY A 36 0.77 -12.02 -16.93
N SER A 37 0.08 -12.50 -15.90
CA SER A 37 0.72 -13.40 -14.95
C SER A 37 0.94 -14.76 -15.60
N PHE A 38 2.00 -15.44 -15.15
CA PHE A 38 2.30 -16.76 -15.65
C PHE A 38 1.44 -17.81 -14.97
N PRO A 39 1.02 -18.84 -15.68
CA PRO A 39 0.32 -19.96 -15.04
C PRO A 39 1.20 -20.55 -13.93
N GLY A 40 0.61 -20.73 -12.76
CA GLY A 40 1.36 -21.27 -11.63
C GLY A 40 2.22 -20.28 -10.90
N GLU A 41 2.12 -19.00 -11.22
CA GLU A 41 2.86 -17.98 -10.51
C GLU A 41 2.44 -17.96 -9.04
N PRO A 42 3.40 -17.83 -8.09
CA PRO A 42 3.05 -17.83 -6.68
C PRO A 42 2.09 -16.71 -6.34
N GLY A 43 1.14 -17.01 -5.48
CA GLY A 43 0.16 -16.03 -5.02
C GLY A 43 -1.10 -15.95 -5.86
N ILE A 44 -1.10 -16.53 -7.05
CA ILE A 44 -2.30 -16.53 -7.90
C ILE A 44 -3.27 -17.59 -7.39
N VAL A 45 -4.50 -17.18 -7.13
CA VAL A 45 -5.53 -18.08 -6.63
C VAL A 45 -6.79 -17.95 -7.47
N ASP A 46 -7.52 -19.05 -7.57
CA ASP A 46 -8.84 -19.05 -8.19
C ASP A 46 -9.86 -18.65 -7.13
N VAL A 47 -10.67 -17.65 -7.47
CA VAL A 47 -11.64 -17.12 -6.52
C VAL A 47 -13.04 -17.47 -7.02
N PRO A 48 -13.79 -18.31 -6.26
CA PRO A 48 -15.17 -18.63 -6.64
C PRO A 48 -16.09 -17.51 -6.17
N LEU A 49 -16.58 -16.73 -7.12
CA LEU A 49 -17.48 -15.63 -6.83
C LEU A 49 -18.91 -16.03 -7.21
N VAL A 50 -19.86 -15.31 -6.64
CA VAL A 50 -21.28 -15.52 -6.99
C VAL A 50 -21.50 -15.33 -8.48
N THR A 51 -20.80 -14.38 -9.06
CA THR A 51 -20.94 -14.04 -10.49
C THR A 51 -20.08 -14.90 -11.39
N GLY A 52 -19.30 -15.82 -10.84
CA GLY A 52 -18.42 -16.67 -11.64
C GLY A 52 -17.06 -16.78 -10.99
N ARG A 53 -16.13 -17.37 -11.74
CA ARG A 53 -14.77 -17.53 -11.25
C ARG A 53 -13.87 -16.45 -11.81
N CYS A 54 -12.94 -16.03 -11.00
CA CYS A 54 -11.87 -15.15 -11.47
C CYS A 54 -10.60 -15.49 -10.71
N GLN A 55 -9.52 -14.81 -11.05
CA GLN A 55 -8.25 -15.02 -10.39
C GLN A 55 -7.81 -13.73 -9.70
N ALA A 56 -7.05 -13.89 -8.65
CA ALA A 56 -6.44 -12.76 -7.94
C ALA A 56 -5.06 -13.18 -7.47
N CYS A 57 -4.21 -12.22 -7.27
CA CYS A 57 -2.90 -12.45 -6.67
C CYS A 57 -2.98 -11.97 -5.23
N VAL A 58 -2.66 -12.85 -4.29
CA VAL A 58 -2.69 -12.51 -2.87
C VAL A 58 -1.27 -12.58 -2.35
N THR A 59 -0.82 -11.50 -1.75
CA THR A 59 0.51 -11.44 -1.16
C THR A 59 0.40 -10.93 0.27
N ASP A 60 1.37 -11.33 1.07
CA ASP A 60 1.44 -10.99 2.49
C ASP A 60 2.74 -10.23 2.69
N THR A 61 2.64 -8.99 3.12
CA THR A 61 3.83 -8.18 3.32
C THR A 61 3.79 -7.51 4.68
N ALA A 62 4.95 -7.36 5.29
CA ALA A 62 5.06 -6.63 6.54
C ALA A 62 5.24 -5.15 6.21
N ALA A 63 4.45 -4.30 6.86
CA ALA A 63 4.56 -2.87 6.63
C ALA A 63 5.84 -2.33 7.25
N GLU A 64 6.47 -1.40 6.54
CA GLU A 64 7.65 -0.71 7.04
C GLU A 64 7.24 0.44 7.93
N SER A 65 8.15 0.86 8.78
CA SER A 65 7.94 2.02 9.62
C SER A 65 7.84 3.28 8.76
N LEU A 66 7.11 4.28 9.25
CA LEU A 66 7.04 5.57 8.56
C LEU A 66 8.40 6.24 8.45
N ASP A 67 9.33 5.89 9.33
CA ASP A 67 10.70 6.44 9.24
C ASP A 67 11.35 6.11 7.89
N GLY A 68 10.94 5.02 7.28
CA GLY A 68 11.47 4.63 5.98
C GLY A 68 11.06 5.54 4.85
N LEU A 69 10.10 6.43 5.08
CA LEU A 69 9.66 7.37 4.04
C LEU A 69 10.66 8.48 3.78
N SER A 70 11.53 8.77 4.75
CA SER A 70 12.40 9.93 4.66
C SER A 70 13.25 9.90 3.41
N GLY A 71 13.18 10.94 2.61
CA GLY A 71 13.95 11.06 1.38
C GLY A 71 13.44 10.26 0.20
N THR A 72 12.29 9.61 0.32
CA THR A 72 11.76 8.81 -0.77
C THR A 72 10.80 9.62 -1.64
N ASP A 73 10.55 9.11 -2.84
CA ASP A 73 9.57 9.72 -3.74
C ASP A 73 8.15 9.65 -3.15
N VAL A 74 7.90 8.66 -2.32
CA VAL A 74 6.59 8.52 -1.67
C VAL A 74 6.36 9.70 -0.73
N GLU A 75 7.36 10.05 0.05
CA GLU A 75 7.27 11.21 0.92
C GLU A 75 7.04 12.48 0.11
N ALA A 76 7.78 12.63 -0.98
CA ALA A 76 7.63 13.80 -1.84
C ALA A 76 6.21 13.92 -2.38
N ALA A 77 5.61 12.79 -2.78
CA ALA A 77 4.25 12.80 -3.31
C ALA A 77 3.24 13.20 -2.23
N ILE A 78 3.42 12.69 -1.02
CA ILE A 78 2.51 13.00 0.08
C ILE A 78 2.61 14.48 0.44
N ASN A 79 3.84 15.00 0.52
CA ASN A 79 4.04 16.42 0.83
C ASN A 79 3.42 17.31 -0.25
N ALA A 80 3.58 16.93 -1.51
CA ALA A 80 2.96 17.67 -2.59
C ALA A 80 1.43 17.67 -2.46
N ALA A 81 0.86 16.56 -2.05
CA ALA A 81 -0.58 16.46 -1.87
C ALA A 81 -1.08 17.40 -0.78
N TYR A 82 -0.33 17.53 0.32
CA TYR A 82 -0.67 18.48 1.36
C TYR A 82 -0.58 19.92 0.84
N GLN A 83 0.49 20.22 0.13
CA GLN A 83 0.71 21.58 -0.37
C GLN A 83 -0.34 21.99 -1.39
N GLN A 84 -0.84 21.04 -2.14
CA GLN A 84 -1.80 21.32 -3.21
C GLN A 84 -3.26 21.14 -2.77
N GLY A 85 -3.48 20.88 -1.49
CA GLY A 85 -4.82 20.81 -0.94
C GLY A 85 -5.54 19.50 -1.17
N VAL A 86 -4.83 18.48 -1.65
CA VAL A 86 -5.43 17.17 -1.86
C VAL A 86 -5.62 16.46 -0.53
N LEU A 87 -4.66 16.60 0.39
CA LEU A 87 -4.74 16.01 1.71
C LEU A 87 -5.02 17.08 2.75
N ASP A 88 -5.77 16.67 3.77
CA ASP A 88 -6.11 17.51 4.90
C ASP A 88 -4.91 17.60 5.84
N ASP A 89 -4.71 18.78 6.43
CA ASP A 89 -3.65 18.99 7.41
C ASP A 89 -3.91 18.33 8.74
N GLU A 90 -5.06 17.74 8.92
CA GLU A 90 -5.45 17.16 10.19
C GLU A 90 -4.45 16.13 10.68
N TYR A 91 -3.84 15.38 9.76
CA TYR A 91 -2.86 14.37 10.12
C TYR A 91 -1.61 14.53 9.26
N PRO A 92 -0.87 15.63 9.46
CA PRO A 92 0.31 15.86 8.65
C PRO A 92 1.37 14.79 8.93
N LEU A 93 2.00 14.32 7.87
CA LEU A 93 2.96 13.24 7.96
C LEU A 93 4.18 13.61 8.78
N GLU A 94 4.64 14.83 8.63
CA GLU A 94 5.86 15.29 9.31
C GLU A 94 5.71 15.33 10.83
N ARG A 95 4.50 15.32 11.31
CA ARG A 95 4.28 15.30 12.76
C ARG A 95 4.53 13.95 13.38
N GLN A 96 4.64 12.93 12.55
CA GLN A 96 4.93 11.59 13.02
C GLN A 96 6.41 11.45 13.37
N ILE A 97 7.20 12.38 12.91
CA ILE A 97 8.66 12.37 13.07
C ILE A 97 9.03 13.52 13.97
N PRO A 98 9.51 13.25 15.17
CA PRO A 98 9.92 14.30 16.11
C PRO A 98 11.08 15.11 15.59
#